data_f33b0a29a0bd59643a66eb99387223de
#
_entry.id   f33b0a29a0bd59643a66eb99387223de
#
_cell.length_a   1.000
_cell.length_b   1.000
_cell.length_c   1.000
_cell.angle_alpha   90.00
_cell.angle_beta   90.00
_cell.angle_gamma   90.00
#
_symmetry.space_group_name_H-M   'P 1'
#
loop_
_entity.id
_entity.type
_entity.pdbx_description
1 polymer ?
#
loop_
_entity_poly.entity_id
_entity_poly.type
_entity_poly.pdbx_seq_one_letter_code
_entity_poly.pdbx_strand_id
1 'polypeptide(L)'
;MAMTWLLTAIYILVLILAAAVIVVVLFWESSLLFAPAPFIPTPDEVVPKIVQALNLQPGQTFYDLGCGDGKILLACRANQPDAKLIGIERSWLPYFIARFKTRHAPKDKIAIWRASLLKRDLSSADRMFVYLFPGLMAKLLVKLQKEAKPGLKVVSLDFEFKDKTPIEIIDLKRPIKALGQKLRIYQF
;
A
#
# COMPACT_ATOMS: atom_id res chain seq x y z
N MET A 1 -42.02 -32.82 -21.51
CA MET A 1 -41.10 -32.06 -22.34
C MET A 1 -40.69 -30.73 -21.71
N ALA A 2 -41.61 -29.83 -21.32
CA ALA A 2 -41.20 -28.52 -20.70
C ALA A 2 -40.34 -28.63 -19.44
N MET A 3 -40.64 -29.59 -18.54
CA MET A 3 -39.92 -29.82 -17.30
C MET A 3 -38.48 -30.31 -17.55
N THR A 4 -38.24 -31.11 -18.57
CA THR A 4 -36.89 -31.59 -18.93
C THR A 4 -36.02 -30.45 -19.46
N TRP A 5 -36.59 -29.57 -20.31
CA TRP A 5 -35.89 -28.40 -20.78
C TRP A 5 -35.53 -27.44 -19.64
N LEU A 6 -36.42 -27.21 -18.68
CA LEU A 6 -36.17 -26.40 -17.49
C LEU A 6 -35.02 -26.95 -16.66
N LEU A 7 -35.03 -28.26 -16.37
CA LEU A 7 -33.95 -28.90 -15.60
C LEU A 7 -32.61 -28.83 -16.33
N THR A 8 -32.58 -29.01 -17.64
CA THR A 8 -31.38 -28.86 -18.46
C THR A 8 -30.83 -27.43 -18.43
N ALA A 9 -31.69 -26.43 -18.52
CA ALA A 9 -31.31 -25.02 -18.46
C ALA A 9 -30.72 -24.67 -17.09
N ILE A 10 -31.33 -25.13 -16.00
CA ILE A 10 -30.79 -24.94 -14.64
C ILE A 10 -29.43 -25.62 -14.50
N TYR A 11 -29.26 -26.85 -14.98
CA TYR A 11 -27.99 -27.55 -14.94
C TYR A 11 -26.89 -26.82 -15.68
N ILE A 12 -27.17 -26.31 -16.90
CA ILE A 12 -26.23 -25.51 -17.68
C ILE A 12 -25.87 -24.22 -16.92
N LEU A 13 -26.84 -23.52 -16.34
CA LEU A 13 -26.58 -22.33 -15.56
C LEU A 13 -25.66 -22.60 -14.36
N VAL A 14 -25.89 -23.69 -13.64
CA VAL A 14 -25.01 -24.09 -12.50
C VAL A 14 -23.59 -24.38 -12.99
N LEU A 15 -23.42 -25.05 -14.13
CA LEU A 15 -22.09 -25.31 -14.70
C LEU A 15 -21.38 -24.02 -15.09
N ILE A 16 -22.09 -23.04 -15.69
CA ILE A 16 -21.53 -21.74 -16.04
C ILE A 16 -21.10 -20.98 -14.79
N LEU A 17 -21.92 -20.97 -13.74
CA LEU A 17 -21.58 -20.32 -12.47
C LEU A 17 -20.38 -21.01 -11.81
N ALA A 18 -20.33 -22.33 -11.79
CA ALA A 18 -19.18 -23.07 -11.27
C ALA A 18 -17.89 -22.76 -12.03
N ALA A 19 -17.95 -22.74 -13.37
CA ALA A 19 -16.82 -22.36 -14.22
C ALA A 19 -16.37 -20.92 -13.96
N ALA A 20 -17.29 -19.97 -13.81
CA ALA A 20 -16.97 -18.58 -13.47
C ALA A 20 -16.26 -18.47 -12.11
N VAL A 21 -16.72 -19.21 -11.09
CA VAL A 21 -16.07 -19.27 -9.78
C VAL A 21 -14.64 -19.83 -9.91
N ILE A 22 -14.47 -20.93 -10.64
CA ILE A 22 -13.13 -21.52 -10.87
C ILE A 22 -12.20 -20.50 -11.57
N VAL A 23 -12.66 -19.81 -12.59
CA VAL A 23 -11.87 -18.78 -13.28
C VAL A 23 -11.48 -17.65 -12.32
N VAL A 24 -12.40 -17.20 -11.47
CA VAL A 24 -12.11 -16.17 -10.46
C VAL A 24 -11.07 -16.65 -9.46
N VAL A 25 -11.19 -17.90 -8.98
CA VAL A 25 -10.21 -18.50 -8.05
C VAL A 25 -8.84 -18.64 -8.70
N LEU A 26 -8.77 -19.17 -9.93
CA LEU A 26 -7.51 -19.31 -10.67
C LEU A 26 -6.86 -17.94 -10.96
N PHE A 27 -7.66 -16.94 -11.28
CA PHE A 27 -7.17 -15.57 -11.46
C PHE A 27 -6.64 -15.00 -10.13
N TRP A 28 -7.31 -15.27 -9.02
CA TRP A 28 -6.87 -14.89 -7.68
C TRP A 28 -5.54 -15.56 -7.31
N GLU A 29 -5.45 -16.88 -7.47
CA GLU A 29 -4.22 -17.64 -7.21
C GLU A 29 -3.05 -17.18 -8.09
N SER A 30 -3.30 -16.95 -9.39
CA SER A 30 -2.26 -16.44 -10.29
C SER A 30 -1.78 -15.04 -9.88
N SER A 31 -2.67 -14.17 -9.42
CA SER A 31 -2.27 -12.84 -8.92
C SER A 31 -1.44 -12.90 -7.64
N LEU A 32 -1.64 -13.92 -6.78
CA LEU A 32 -0.77 -14.18 -5.62
C LEU A 32 0.59 -14.73 -6.02
N LEU A 33 0.66 -15.63 -7.01
CA LEU A 33 1.91 -16.21 -7.51
C LEU A 33 2.78 -15.20 -8.28
N PHE A 34 2.17 -14.28 -9.00
CA PHE A 34 2.88 -13.25 -9.79
C PHE A 34 2.96 -11.88 -9.11
N ALA A 35 2.37 -11.71 -7.92
CA ALA A 35 2.57 -10.50 -7.14
C ALA A 35 4.01 -10.50 -6.58
N PRO A 36 4.81 -9.45 -6.86
CA PRO A 36 6.17 -9.37 -6.34
C PRO A 36 6.24 -9.24 -4.81
N ALA A 37 5.10 -9.06 -4.14
CA ALA A 37 4.95 -9.10 -2.69
C ALA A 37 3.47 -9.36 -2.33
N PRO A 38 3.16 -10.30 -1.39
CA PRO A 38 1.82 -10.42 -0.85
C PRO A 38 1.44 -9.14 -0.10
N PHE A 39 0.15 -8.80 -0.12
CA PHE A 39 -0.38 -7.72 0.71
C PHE A 39 -0.27 -8.11 2.19
N ILE A 40 0.58 -7.41 2.92
CA ILE A 40 0.70 -7.54 4.39
C ILE A 40 0.11 -6.27 5.00
N PRO A 41 -1.04 -6.35 5.68
CA PRO A 41 -1.64 -5.18 6.31
C PRO A 41 -0.77 -4.68 7.46
N THR A 42 -0.59 -3.37 7.53
CA THR A 42 0.05 -2.72 8.68
C THR A 42 -0.80 -2.95 9.93
N PRO A 43 -0.22 -3.47 11.04
CA PRO A 43 -0.95 -3.64 12.28
C PRO A 43 -1.51 -2.32 12.83
N ASP A 44 -2.73 -2.33 13.38
CA ASP A 44 -3.40 -1.11 13.83
C ASP A 44 -2.65 -0.40 14.95
N GLU A 45 -2.03 -1.16 15.85
CA GLU A 45 -1.33 -0.65 17.02
C GLU A 45 -0.08 0.18 16.66
N VAL A 46 0.50 -0.04 15.47
CA VAL A 46 1.70 0.72 15.04
C VAL A 46 1.36 1.98 14.25
N VAL A 47 0.13 2.11 13.76
CA VAL A 47 -0.31 3.24 12.93
C VAL A 47 -0.06 4.60 13.61
N PRO A 48 -0.41 4.81 14.90
CA PRO A 48 -0.14 6.09 15.57
C PRO A 48 1.36 6.43 15.62
N LYS A 49 2.22 5.43 15.79
CA LYS A 49 3.68 5.62 15.83
C LYS A 49 4.24 5.97 14.43
N ILE A 50 3.69 5.39 13.37
CA ILE A 50 4.03 5.75 11.99
C ILE A 50 3.67 7.21 11.72
N VAL A 51 2.45 7.64 12.06
CA VAL A 51 1.99 9.02 11.87
C VAL A 51 2.87 10.00 12.66
N GLN A 52 3.21 9.66 13.91
CA GLN A 52 4.14 10.45 14.72
C GLN A 52 5.54 10.55 14.08
N ALA A 53 6.09 9.43 13.61
CA ALA A 53 7.41 9.39 12.98
C ALA A 53 7.44 10.19 11.66
N LEU A 54 6.36 10.16 10.87
CA LEU A 54 6.23 10.97 9.66
C LEU A 54 6.27 12.47 9.98
N ASN A 55 5.71 12.89 11.10
CA ASN A 55 5.64 14.30 11.53
C ASN A 55 5.26 15.22 10.37
N LEU A 56 4.11 14.92 9.75
CA LEU A 56 3.63 15.60 8.55
C LEU A 56 3.17 17.02 8.88
N GLN A 57 3.69 18.01 8.14
CA GLN A 57 3.36 19.41 8.35
C GLN A 57 2.29 19.89 7.35
N PRO A 58 1.58 21.00 7.64
CA PRO A 58 0.64 21.61 6.70
C PRO A 58 1.29 21.89 5.34
N GLY A 59 0.56 21.63 4.25
CA GLY A 59 1.02 21.87 2.89
C GLY A 59 2.01 20.85 2.33
N GLN A 60 2.56 19.96 3.16
CA GLN A 60 3.46 18.91 2.69
C GLN A 60 2.78 17.85 1.85
N THR A 61 3.54 17.26 0.94
CA THR A 61 3.10 16.11 0.13
C THR A 61 3.65 14.81 0.73
N PHE A 62 2.73 13.92 1.08
CA PHE A 62 3.03 12.59 1.62
C PHE A 62 2.72 11.51 0.59
N TYR A 63 3.65 10.57 0.44
CA TYR A 63 3.48 9.38 -0.39
C TYR A 63 3.46 8.11 0.46
N ASP A 64 2.42 7.29 0.26
CA ASP A 64 2.33 5.92 0.81
C ASP A 64 2.57 4.93 -0.33
N LEU A 65 3.74 4.28 -0.33
CA LEU A 65 4.17 3.39 -1.42
C LEU A 65 3.81 1.93 -1.11
N GLY A 66 2.87 1.39 -1.85
CA GLY A 66 2.18 0.15 -1.52
C GLY A 66 1.10 0.42 -0.49
N CYS A 67 0.27 1.42 -0.72
CA CYS A 67 -0.66 1.93 0.29
C CYS A 67 -1.75 0.93 0.71
N GLY A 68 -1.82 -0.23 0.06
CA GLY A 68 -2.76 -1.27 0.40
C GLY A 68 -4.20 -0.78 0.42
N ASP A 69 -4.84 -0.89 1.56
CA ASP A 69 -6.22 -0.46 1.79
C ASP A 69 -6.37 1.04 2.15
N GLY A 70 -5.27 1.80 2.14
CA GLY A 70 -5.25 3.24 2.43
C GLY A 70 -5.28 3.61 3.92
N LYS A 71 -5.03 2.67 4.82
CA LYS A 71 -5.09 2.88 6.28
C LYS A 71 -4.18 4.03 6.74
N ILE A 72 -2.92 4.05 6.30
CA ILE A 72 -1.96 5.08 6.69
C ILE A 72 -2.36 6.45 6.14
N LEU A 73 -2.85 6.51 4.90
CA LEU A 73 -3.35 7.76 4.32
C LEU A 73 -4.49 8.35 5.14
N LEU A 74 -5.46 7.52 5.57
CA LEU A 74 -6.58 7.99 6.40
C LEU A 74 -6.11 8.46 7.78
N ALA A 75 -5.16 7.76 8.40
CA ALA A 75 -4.58 8.17 9.67
C ALA A 75 -3.79 9.49 9.55
N CYS A 76 -3.01 9.65 8.48
CA CYS A 76 -2.32 10.90 8.17
C CYS A 76 -3.31 12.04 7.91
N ARG A 77 -4.42 11.78 7.20
CA ARG A 77 -5.49 12.77 6.96
C ARG A 77 -6.12 13.26 8.24
N ALA A 78 -6.41 12.35 9.17
CA ALA A 78 -6.99 12.70 10.46
C ALA A 78 -6.05 13.56 11.31
N ASN A 79 -4.72 13.32 11.20
CA ASN A 79 -3.70 14.05 11.95
C ASN A 79 -3.35 15.40 11.29
N GLN A 80 -3.23 15.43 9.95
CA GLN A 80 -2.84 16.63 9.19
C GLN A 80 -3.77 16.84 7.97
N PRO A 81 -4.90 17.55 8.17
CA PRO A 81 -5.89 17.78 7.11
C PRO A 81 -5.40 18.60 5.92
N ASP A 82 -4.39 19.44 6.11
CA ASP A 82 -3.90 20.33 5.04
C ASP A 82 -2.80 19.73 4.17
N ALA A 83 -2.35 18.52 4.50
CA ALA A 83 -1.37 17.81 3.69
C ALA A 83 -2.01 17.23 2.42
N LYS A 84 -1.20 17.12 1.37
CA LYS A 84 -1.54 16.39 0.15
C LYS A 84 -1.07 14.95 0.29
N LEU A 85 -1.99 13.99 0.19
CA LEU A 85 -1.73 12.58 0.45
C LEU A 85 -1.88 11.78 -0.84
N ILE A 86 -0.85 11.01 -1.20
CA ILE A 86 -0.82 10.23 -2.43
C ILE A 86 -0.50 8.78 -2.08
N GLY A 87 -1.43 7.87 -2.38
CA GLY A 87 -1.23 6.44 -2.28
C GLY A 87 -0.90 5.83 -3.64
N ILE A 88 0.11 4.98 -3.69
CA ILE A 88 0.43 4.19 -4.87
C ILE A 88 0.25 2.73 -4.53
N GLU A 89 -0.69 2.06 -5.23
CA GLU A 89 -0.96 0.64 -5.07
C GLU A 89 -1.00 -0.03 -6.44
N ARG A 90 -0.36 -1.19 -6.55
CA ARG A 90 -0.31 -1.94 -7.82
C ARG A 90 -1.48 -2.92 -7.96
N SER A 91 -1.84 -3.57 -6.86
CA SER A 91 -2.81 -4.66 -6.81
C SER A 91 -4.24 -4.12 -6.90
N TRP A 92 -5.09 -4.78 -7.71
CA TRP A 92 -6.45 -4.32 -7.97
C TRP A 92 -7.32 -4.24 -6.72
N LEU A 93 -7.37 -5.32 -5.94
CA LEU A 93 -8.27 -5.39 -4.80
C LEU A 93 -7.92 -4.36 -3.70
N PRO A 94 -6.67 -4.27 -3.18
CA PRO A 94 -6.31 -3.23 -2.22
C PRO A 94 -6.56 -1.82 -2.77
N TYR A 95 -6.23 -1.57 -4.04
CA TYR A 95 -6.51 -0.29 -4.69
C TYR A 95 -7.99 0.10 -4.64
N PHE A 96 -8.91 -0.83 -4.97
CA PHE A 96 -10.34 -0.53 -4.90
C PHE A 96 -10.81 -0.31 -3.47
N ILE A 97 -10.29 -1.08 -2.50
CA ILE A 97 -10.58 -0.87 -1.08
C ILE A 97 -10.13 0.53 -0.63
N ALA A 98 -8.89 0.92 -0.96
CA ALA A 98 -8.37 2.25 -0.65
C ALA A 98 -9.23 3.35 -1.28
N ARG A 99 -9.58 3.23 -2.57
CA ARG A 99 -10.47 4.16 -3.27
C ARG A 99 -11.83 4.28 -2.60
N PHE A 100 -12.41 3.16 -2.19
CA PHE A 100 -13.70 3.15 -1.49
C PHE A 100 -13.62 3.82 -0.12
N LYS A 101 -12.59 3.50 0.67
CA LYS A 101 -12.38 4.09 2.00
C LYS A 101 -12.13 5.59 1.93
N THR A 102 -11.44 6.06 0.90
CA THR A 102 -11.09 7.49 0.72
C THR A 102 -12.10 8.28 -0.10
N ARG A 103 -13.23 7.68 -0.55
CA ARG A 103 -14.17 8.31 -1.49
C ARG A 103 -14.80 9.63 -1.03
N HIS A 104 -14.90 9.82 0.28
CA HIS A 104 -15.46 11.05 0.89
C HIS A 104 -14.38 12.11 1.19
N ALA A 105 -13.12 11.79 1.00
CA ALA A 105 -12.05 12.78 1.11
C ALA A 105 -11.99 13.68 -0.14
N PRO A 106 -11.68 14.99 0.02
CA PRO A 106 -11.47 15.87 -1.12
C PRO A 106 -10.39 15.34 -2.04
N LYS A 107 -10.64 15.32 -3.36
CA LYS A 107 -9.73 14.73 -4.36
C LYS A 107 -8.41 15.47 -4.50
N ASP A 108 -8.40 16.76 -4.19
CA ASP A 108 -7.19 17.58 -4.13
C ASP A 108 -6.31 17.27 -2.92
N LYS A 109 -6.87 16.61 -1.90
CA LYS A 109 -6.18 16.25 -0.65
C LYS A 109 -5.74 14.79 -0.60
N ILE A 110 -6.54 13.85 -1.13
CA ILE A 110 -6.16 12.43 -1.21
C ILE A 110 -6.34 11.91 -2.64
N ALA A 111 -5.26 11.38 -3.20
CA ALA A 111 -5.26 10.68 -4.48
C ALA A 111 -4.73 9.26 -4.33
N ILE A 112 -5.43 8.26 -4.89
CA ILE A 112 -4.97 6.88 -4.96
C ILE A 112 -4.69 6.54 -6.42
N TRP A 113 -3.45 6.12 -6.71
CA TRP A 113 -3.02 5.75 -8.04
C TRP A 113 -2.75 4.25 -8.14
N ARG A 114 -3.43 3.60 -9.09
CA ARG A 114 -3.09 2.22 -9.42
C ARG A 114 -1.90 2.20 -10.37
N ALA A 115 -0.72 1.99 -9.82
CA ALA A 115 0.53 2.06 -10.57
C ALA A 115 1.65 1.26 -9.90
N SER A 116 2.73 1.01 -10.66
CA SER A 116 4.01 0.63 -10.05
C SER A 116 4.67 1.87 -9.48
N LEU A 117 5.10 1.82 -8.21
CA LEU A 117 5.82 2.90 -7.56
C LEU A 117 7.14 3.25 -8.28
N LEU A 118 7.76 2.26 -8.94
CA LEU A 118 9.00 2.47 -9.70
C LEU A 118 8.80 3.28 -11.00
N LYS A 119 7.54 3.39 -11.48
CA LYS A 119 7.21 4.12 -12.73
C LYS A 119 6.62 5.51 -12.48
N ARG A 120 6.41 5.90 -11.22
CA ARG A 120 5.86 7.21 -10.85
C ARG A 120 6.97 8.15 -10.44
N ASP A 121 6.84 9.41 -10.79
CA ASP A 121 7.68 10.47 -10.26
C ASP A 121 7.40 10.66 -8.76
N LEU A 122 8.46 10.64 -7.96
CA LEU A 122 8.43 10.78 -6.51
C LEU A 122 9.11 12.06 -6.03
N SER A 123 9.56 12.93 -6.96
CA SER A 123 10.36 14.11 -6.68
C SER A 123 9.62 15.16 -5.81
N SER A 124 8.29 15.17 -5.86
CA SER A 124 7.47 16.11 -5.05
C SER A 124 7.26 15.66 -3.60
N ALA A 125 7.73 14.48 -3.19
CA ALA A 125 7.51 13.95 -1.85
C ALA A 125 8.28 14.73 -0.78
N ASP A 126 7.60 15.18 0.28
CA ASP A 126 8.21 15.69 1.52
C ASP A 126 8.36 14.57 2.55
N ARG A 127 7.38 13.68 2.58
CA ARG A 127 7.30 12.55 3.50
C ARG A 127 6.90 11.31 2.73
N MET A 128 7.43 10.18 3.13
CA MET A 128 7.14 8.90 2.49
C MET A 128 7.03 7.79 3.55
N PHE A 129 6.05 6.91 3.38
CA PHE A 129 5.97 5.67 4.13
C PHE A 129 6.15 4.48 3.20
N VAL A 130 6.89 3.47 3.69
CA VAL A 130 7.12 2.23 2.97
C VAL A 130 7.04 1.03 3.91
N TYR A 131 6.33 -0.01 3.47
CA TYR A 131 6.33 -1.33 4.08
C TYR A 131 6.48 -2.37 2.97
N LEU A 132 7.70 -2.48 2.45
CA LEU A 132 8.00 -3.18 1.20
C LEU A 132 9.09 -4.23 1.42
N PHE A 133 8.99 -5.37 0.72
CA PHE A 133 10.01 -6.42 0.80
C PHE A 133 11.38 -5.96 0.29
N PRO A 134 12.48 -6.62 0.76
CA PRO A 134 13.86 -6.20 0.50
C PRO A 134 14.21 -5.97 -0.97
N GLY A 135 13.72 -6.83 -1.89
CA GLY A 135 13.99 -6.68 -3.32
C GLY A 135 13.38 -5.41 -3.94
N LEU A 136 12.24 -4.94 -3.40
CA LEU A 136 11.62 -3.70 -3.84
C LEU A 136 12.24 -2.49 -3.15
N MET A 137 12.66 -2.63 -1.89
CA MET A 137 13.42 -1.61 -1.16
C MET A 137 14.74 -1.27 -1.87
N ALA A 138 15.48 -2.26 -2.35
CA ALA A 138 16.72 -2.03 -3.11
C ALA A 138 16.47 -1.22 -4.39
N LYS A 139 15.43 -1.56 -5.17
CA LYS A 139 15.06 -0.82 -6.39
C LYS A 139 14.56 0.60 -6.06
N LEU A 140 13.82 0.75 -4.97
CA LEU A 140 13.34 2.05 -4.52
C LEU A 140 14.51 2.94 -4.09
N LEU A 141 15.53 2.41 -3.40
CA LEU A 141 16.71 3.18 -3.01
C LEU A 141 17.39 3.82 -4.23
N VAL A 142 17.67 3.04 -5.28
CA VAL A 142 18.28 3.55 -6.52
C VAL A 142 17.44 4.65 -7.15
N LYS A 143 16.11 4.50 -7.11
CA LYS A 143 15.19 5.51 -7.63
C LYS A 143 15.22 6.79 -6.78
N LEU A 144 15.15 6.68 -5.45
CA LEU A 144 15.17 7.83 -4.55
C LEU A 144 16.50 8.60 -4.59
N GLN A 145 17.62 7.91 -4.78
CA GLN A 145 18.93 8.57 -4.99
C GLN A 145 18.96 9.49 -6.20
N LYS A 146 18.08 9.25 -7.20
CA LYS A 146 17.98 10.06 -8.43
C LYS A 146 16.90 11.13 -8.36
N GLU A 147 15.79 10.87 -7.67
CA GLU A 147 14.58 11.67 -7.75
C GLU A 147 14.26 12.42 -6.46
N ALA A 148 14.76 11.95 -5.30
CA ALA A 148 14.39 12.55 -4.03
C ALA A 148 14.85 14.00 -3.96
N LYS A 149 13.93 14.89 -3.59
CA LYS A 149 14.33 16.27 -3.26
C LYS A 149 15.06 16.30 -1.92
N PRO A 150 15.99 17.25 -1.72
CA PRO A 150 16.66 17.42 -0.45
C PRO A 150 15.67 17.57 0.71
N GLY A 151 15.88 16.82 1.79
CA GLY A 151 15.03 16.87 2.98
C GLY A 151 13.83 15.90 2.95
N LEU A 152 13.68 15.06 1.91
CA LEU A 152 12.70 13.98 1.93
C LEU A 152 12.95 13.08 3.15
N LYS A 153 11.93 12.92 4.01
CA LYS A 153 11.94 11.94 5.10
C LYS A 153 11.19 10.68 4.67
N VAL A 154 11.85 9.54 4.77
CA VAL A 154 11.25 8.22 4.52
C VAL A 154 11.16 7.43 5.82
N VAL A 155 9.96 6.97 6.17
CA VAL A 155 9.70 6.08 7.30
C VAL A 155 9.44 4.68 6.75
N SER A 156 10.28 3.72 7.12
CA SER A 156 10.14 2.32 6.73
C SER A 156 9.76 1.46 7.92
N LEU A 157 8.75 0.60 7.75
CA LEU A 157 8.37 -0.39 8.74
C LEU A 157 9.10 -1.70 8.45
N ASP A 158 9.79 -2.25 9.47
CA ASP A 158 10.56 -3.51 9.50
C ASP A 158 11.71 -3.61 8.50
N PHE A 159 11.51 -3.28 7.24
CA PHE A 159 12.52 -3.47 6.19
C PHE A 159 13.46 -2.27 6.06
N GLU A 160 14.72 -2.55 5.75
CA GLU A 160 15.76 -1.53 5.64
C GLU A 160 16.22 -1.30 4.20
N PHE A 161 16.76 -0.12 3.93
CA PHE A 161 17.62 0.12 2.79
C PHE A 161 19.04 -0.37 3.15
N LYS A 162 19.50 -1.46 2.52
CA LYS A 162 20.79 -2.08 2.86
C LYS A 162 21.98 -1.13 2.76
N ASP A 163 21.96 -0.25 1.74
CA ASP A 163 23.06 0.65 1.42
C ASP A 163 22.81 2.10 1.88
N LYS A 164 21.93 2.30 2.87
CA LYS A 164 21.67 3.61 3.46
C LYS A 164 21.41 3.48 4.95
N THR A 165 22.21 4.16 5.75
CA THR A 165 22.05 4.19 7.21
C THR A 165 20.81 5.01 7.60
N PRO A 166 19.90 4.49 8.44
CA PRO A 166 18.82 5.29 9.00
C PRO A 166 19.37 6.35 9.95
N ILE A 167 18.75 7.52 9.97
CA ILE A 167 19.07 8.58 10.94
C ILE A 167 18.49 8.29 12.33
N GLU A 168 17.46 7.44 12.40
CA GLU A 168 16.80 7.03 13.62
C GLU A 168 16.18 5.64 13.46
N ILE A 169 16.21 4.84 14.52
CA ILE A 169 15.51 3.55 14.61
C ILE A 169 14.64 3.57 15.87
N ILE A 170 13.33 3.39 15.70
CA ILE A 170 12.36 3.31 16.80
C ILE A 170 11.93 1.85 16.97
N ASP A 171 12.25 1.26 18.11
CA ASP A 171 11.74 -0.07 18.49
C ASP A 171 10.32 0.08 19.04
N LEU A 172 9.38 -0.60 18.39
CA LEU A 172 7.96 -0.56 18.74
C LEU A 172 7.59 -1.53 19.89
N LYS A 173 8.59 -2.24 20.43
CA LYS A 173 8.47 -3.17 21.59
C LYS A 173 7.37 -4.21 21.42
N ARG A 174 7.22 -4.72 20.20
CA ARG A 174 6.23 -5.77 19.88
C ARG A 174 6.82 -7.18 20.10
N PRO A 175 5.97 -8.20 20.30
CA PRO A 175 6.44 -9.58 20.44
C PRO A 175 7.34 -10.01 19.28
N ILE A 176 8.38 -10.80 19.54
CA ILE A 176 9.46 -11.16 18.59
C ILE A 176 8.94 -11.69 17.24
N LYS A 177 7.79 -12.36 17.21
CA LYS A 177 7.18 -12.89 15.98
C LYS A 177 6.10 -11.99 15.37
N ALA A 178 5.81 -10.84 15.98
CA ALA A 178 4.80 -9.93 15.47
C ALA A 178 5.37 -9.08 14.33
N LEU A 179 4.53 -8.73 13.36
CA LEU A 179 4.84 -7.74 12.33
C LEU A 179 4.84 -6.32 12.93
N GLY A 180 5.59 -5.43 12.35
CA GLY A 180 5.66 -4.03 12.78
C GLY A 180 6.52 -3.86 14.03
N GLN A 181 7.76 -4.33 14.01
CA GLN A 181 8.66 -4.27 15.16
C GLN A 181 9.47 -2.99 15.24
N LYS A 182 9.92 -2.47 14.09
CA LYS A 182 10.84 -1.32 14.05
C LYS A 182 10.44 -0.34 12.97
N LEU A 183 10.47 0.94 13.31
CA LEU A 183 10.48 2.00 12.31
C LEU A 183 11.93 2.45 12.08
N ARG A 184 12.30 2.58 10.82
CA ARG A 184 13.58 3.16 10.40
C ARG A 184 13.31 4.44 9.65
N ILE A 185 13.95 5.50 10.06
CA ILE A 185 13.79 6.84 9.50
C ILE A 185 15.03 7.17 8.70
N TYR A 186 14.82 7.57 7.45
CA TYR A 186 15.89 7.97 6.53
C TYR A 186 15.64 9.39 6.05
N GLN A 187 16.72 10.07 5.71
CA GLN A 187 16.69 11.37 5.05
C GLN A 187 17.48 11.33 3.73
N PHE A 188 16.89 11.92 2.71
CA PHE A 188 17.46 12.07 1.38
C PHE A 188 17.71 13.54 1.06
#